data_4015c9f368fdef07c6c977db4d40a302
#
_entry.id   4015c9f368fdef07c6c977db4d40a302
#
_cell.length_a   1.000
_cell.length_b   1.000
_cell.length_c   1.000
_cell.angle_alpha   90.00
_cell.angle_beta   90.00
_cell.angle_gamma   90.00
#
_symmetry.space_group_name_H-M   'P 1'
#
loop_
_entity.id
_entity.type
_entity.pdbx_description
1 polymer ?
#
loop_
_entity_poly.entity_id
_entity_poly.type
_entity_poly.pdbx_seq_one_letter_code
_entity_poly.pdbx_strand_id
1 'polypeptide(L)'
;MSDVRDRIVAYCRKQLGCAYSYTPSGGVEGRSYNCSYLSTCAYRAAGLTIPGWQGHQNGDGSQSDWVYRAGNWTTDKSKLKPGDLVFFGTSRRNTGHVGVVSRSGSTPYIIDSTPSRGVAERLLPTGAGFVGGGWPMNTVPADSTEEGFPVNKTVTVRSEFLRVRDAPSTKTGKVVMSGGKEVRYAKGDKVEIDSVVLGDDGYCWGSYIGASSGKRRYIALGMLENAR
;
A
#
# COMPACT_ATOMS: atom_id res chain seq x y z
N MET A 1 -16.97 2.37 2.98
CA MET A 1 -15.91 1.49 2.38
C MET A 1 -14.98 1.10 3.52
N SER A 2 -14.53 -0.15 3.61
CA SER A 2 -13.58 -0.56 4.64
C SER A 2 -12.24 0.15 4.41
N ASP A 3 -11.60 0.61 5.47
CA ASP A 3 -10.27 1.20 5.45
C ASP A 3 -9.28 0.24 4.75
N VAL A 4 -8.26 0.79 4.10
CA VAL A 4 -7.19 0.01 3.46
C VAL A 4 -6.51 -0.94 4.45
N ARG A 5 -6.36 -0.51 5.70
CA ARG A 5 -5.82 -1.31 6.80
C ARG A 5 -6.73 -2.49 7.14
N ASP A 6 -8.04 -2.26 7.17
CA ASP A 6 -9.04 -3.32 7.38
C ASP A 6 -9.00 -4.37 6.27
N ARG A 7 -8.81 -3.95 5.01
CA ARG A 7 -8.69 -4.88 3.87
C ARG A 7 -7.44 -5.75 3.98
N ILE A 8 -6.30 -5.19 4.40
CA ILE A 8 -5.07 -5.95 4.64
C ILE A 8 -5.31 -7.02 5.71
N VAL A 9 -5.86 -6.61 6.85
CA VAL A 9 -6.15 -7.53 7.97
C VAL A 9 -7.18 -8.59 7.58
N ALA A 10 -8.25 -8.19 6.89
CA ALA A 10 -9.29 -9.10 6.42
C ALA A 10 -8.73 -10.13 5.44
N TYR A 11 -7.83 -9.73 4.53
CA TYR A 11 -7.13 -10.67 3.65
C TYR A 11 -6.33 -11.68 4.47
N CYS A 12 -5.49 -11.23 5.40
CA CYS A 12 -4.69 -12.13 6.24
C CYS A 12 -5.58 -13.10 7.04
N ARG A 13 -6.68 -12.63 7.61
CA ARG A 13 -7.64 -13.47 8.35
C ARG A 13 -8.27 -14.55 7.47
N LYS A 14 -8.55 -14.23 6.22
CA LYS A 14 -9.08 -15.21 5.25
C LYS A 14 -8.08 -16.33 4.95
N GLN A 15 -6.79 -16.12 5.18
CA GLN A 15 -5.74 -17.11 4.94
C GLN A 15 -5.36 -17.94 6.19
N LEU A 16 -6.03 -17.73 7.33
CA LEU A 16 -5.78 -18.49 8.55
C LEU A 16 -5.91 -20.01 8.28
N GLY A 17 -4.94 -20.78 8.77
CA GLY A 17 -4.87 -22.23 8.55
C GLY A 17 -4.15 -22.67 7.26
N CYS A 18 -3.82 -21.74 6.34
CA CYS A 18 -2.99 -22.07 5.19
C CYS A 18 -1.61 -22.57 5.63
N ALA A 19 -1.05 -23.51 4.89
CA ALA A 19 0.25 -24.11 5.19
C ALA A 19 1.40 -23.11 5.04
N TYR A 20 2.53 -23.37 5.70
CA TYR A 20 3.77 -22.67 5.41
C TYR A 20 4.37 -23.13 4.08
N SER A 21 4.94 -22.21 3.33
CA SER A 21 5.64 -22.50 2.08
C SER A 21 7.14 -22.33 2.21
N TYR A 22 7.88 -23.35 1.78
CA TYR A 22 9.34 -23.31 1.66
C TYR A 22 9.80 -22.98 0.23
N THR A 23 8.87 -22.72 -0.69
CA THR A 23 9.24 -22.46 -2.09
C THR A 23 9.88 -21.07 -2.24
N PRO A 24 10.86 -20.91 -3.16
CA PRO A 24 11.47 -19.61 -3.45
C PRO A 24 10.46 -18.54 -3.91
N SER A 25 9.33 -18.94 -4.50
CA SER A 25 8.25 -18.03 -4.90
C SER A 25 7.41 -17.49 -3.73
N GLY A 26 7.60 -18.03 -2.52
CA GLY A 26 6.86 -17.64 -1.33
C GLY A 26 5.59 -18.43 -1.06
N GLY A 27 5.07 -19.16 -2.04
CA GLY A 27 3.88 -20.00 -1.86
C GLY A 27 2.91 -19.98 -3.02
N VAL A 28 1.70 -20.46 -2.74
CA VAL A 28 0.54 -20.45 -3.63
C VAL A 28 -0.61 -19.77 -2.91
N GLU A 29 -1.10 -18.68 -3.46
CA GLU A 29 -2.18 -17.88 -2.86
C GLU A 29 -3.42 -18.74 -2.57
N GLY A 30 -3.97 -18.60 -1.36
CA GLY A 30 -5.09 -19.41 -0.87
C GLY A 30 -4.73 -20.81 -0.38
N ARG A 31 -3.45 -21.23 -0.46
CA ARG A 31 -3.00 -22.57 -0.04
C ARG A 31 -1.81 -22.56 0.90
N SER A 32 -0.76 -21.80 0.56
CA SER A 32 0.47 -21.78 1.34
C SER A 32 1.20 -20.46 1.17
N TYR A 33 1.84 -20.02 2.25
CA TYR A 33 2.56 -18.75 2.30
C TYR A 33 3.84 -18.88 3.11
N ASN A 34 4.92 -18.26 2.67
CA ASN A 34 5.92 -17.80 3.63
C ASN A 34 5.52 -16.45 4.22
N CYS A 35 6.27 -15.94 5.18
CA CYS A 35 5.91 -14.73 5.93
C CYS A 35 5.81 -13.48 5.03
N SER A 36 6.79 -13.26 4.16
CA SER A 36 6.82 -12.08 3.29
C SER A 36 5.87 -12.18 2.09
N TYR A 37 5.57 -13.37 1.61
CA TYR A 37 4.58 -13.55 0.56
C TYR A 37 3.16 -13.29 1.09
N LEU A 38 2.86 -13.69 2.33
CA LEU A 38 1.59 -13.37 2.97
C LEU A 38 1.37 -11.85 3.05
N SER A 39 2.36 -11.11 3.56
CA SER A 39 2.26 -9.65 3.64
C SER A 39 2.14 -9.00 2.25
N THR A 40 2.93 -9.45 1.27
CA THR A 40 2.84 -8.94 -0.11
C THR A 40 1.45 -9.16 -0.71
N CYS A 41 0.87 -10.35 -0.57
CA CYS A 41 -0.47 -10.65 -1.05
C CYS A 41 -1.54 -9.82 -0.34
N ALA A 42 -1.42 -9.60 0.97
CA ALA A 42 -2.35 -8.80 1.75
C ALA A 42 -2.37 -7.34 1.31
N TYR A 43 -1.19 -6.75 1.11
CA TYR A 43 -1.09 -5.38 0.61
C TYR A 43 -1.60 -5.27 -0.83
N ARG A 44 -1.25 -6.21 -1.70
CA ARG A 44 -1.76 -6.27 -3.08
C ARG A 44 -3.28 -6.35 -3.12
N ALA A 45 -3.90 -7.18 -2.29
CA ALA A 45 -5.35 -7.28 -2.18
C ALA A 45 -6.03 -5.99 -1.69
N ALA A 46 -5.30 -5.16 -0.98
CA ALA A 46 -5.74 -3.83 -0.56
C ALA A 46 -5.44 -2.73 -1.59
N GLY A 47 -4.87 -3.07 -2.77
CA GLY A 47 -4.50 -2.12 -3.81
C GLY A 47 -3.15 -1.44 -3.59
N LEU A 48 -2.30 -1.98 -2.73
CA LEU A 48 -0.99 -1.45 -2.41
C LEU A 48 0.13 -2.38 -2.89
N THR A 49 1.27 -1.80 -3.24
CA THR A 49 2.47 -2.56 -3.61
C THR A 49 3.56 -2.38 -2.55
N ILE A 50 4.10 -3.48 -2.06
CA ILE A 50 5.30 -3.52 -1.22
C ILE A 50 6.30 -4.52 -1.82
N PRO A 51 7.59 -4.47 -1.45
CA PRO A 51 8.57 -5.44 -1.92
C PRO A 51 8.10 -6.87 -1.65
N GLY A 52 8.20 -7.71 -2.68
CA GLY A 52 7.90 -9.13 -2.57
C GLY A 52 9.07 -9.92 -2.01
N TRP A 53 8.85 -11.23 -1.81
CA TRP A 53 9.88 -12.18 -1.40
C TRP A 53 11.15 -12.15 -2.29
N GLN A 54 10.97 -11.99 -3.60
CA GLN A 54 12.09 -11.99 -4.56
C GLN A 54 12.88 -10.67 -4.60
N GLY A 55 12.39 -9.60 -3.94
CA GLY A 55 12.97 -8.24 -3.99
C GLY A 55 13.97 -8.10 -2.88
N HIS A 56 14.60 -8.61 -2.12
CA HIS A 56 15.47 -8.39 -0.94
C HIS A 56 14.81 -8.79 0.38
N GLN A 57 15.30 -9.85 0.94
CA GLN A 57 14.85 -10.33 2.26
C GLN A 57 15.37 -9.43 3.38
N ASN A 58 16.52 -8.82 3.16
CA ASN A 58 17.25 -8.03 4.15
C ASN A 58 17.92 -6.82 3.50
N GLY A 59 18.14 -5.76 4.27
CA GLY A 59 18.85 -4.58 3.84
C GLY A 59 18.02 -3.66 2.96
N ASP A 60 18.69 -2.96 2.05
CA ASP A 60 18.06 -1.93 1.22
C ASP A 60 17.03 -2.55 0.24
N GLY A 61 15.86 -1.91 0.16
CA GLY A 61 14.75 -2.37 -0.68
C GLY A 61 13.89 -3.48 -0.07
N SER A 62 14.19 -3.98 1.12
CA SER A 62 13.34 -4.95 1.84
C SER A 62 12.06 -4.29 2.39
N GLN A 63 11.10 -5.09 2.84
CA GLN A 63 9.89 -4.57 3.50
C GLN A 63 10.24 -3.74 4.75
N SER A 64 11.22 -4.15 5.54
CA SER A 64 11.69 -3.38 6.70
C SER A 64 12.34 -2.06 6.31
N ASP A 65 13.08 -2.03 5.21
CA ASP A 65 13.66 -0.81 4.67
C ASP A 65 12.58 0.16 4.17
N TRP A 66 11.52 -0.34 3.55
CA TRP A 66 10.40 0.49 3.13
C TRP A 66 9.71 1.16 4.32
N VAL A 67 9.43 0.42 5.41
CA VAL A 67 8.87 1.02 6.65
C VAL A 67 9.80 2.10 7.20
N TYR A 68 11.10 1.85 7.19
CA TYR A 68 12.09 2.81 7.70
C TYR A 68 12.17 4.08 6.83
N ARG A 69 12.26 3.93 5.53
CA ARG A 69 12.32 5.06 4.57
C ARG A 69 11.02 5.87 4.55
N ALA A 70 9.90 5.23 4.84
CA ALA A 70 8.61 5.90 5.02
C ALA A 70 8.55 6.77 6.29
N GLY A 71 9.57 6.73 7.15
CA GLY A 71 9.59 7.47 8.42
C GLY A 71 8.68 6.90 9.51
N ASN A 72 8.10 5.73 9.29
CA ASN A 72 7.09 5.12 10.18
C ASN A 72 7.65 4.01 11.08
N TRP A 73 8.96 3.84 11.11
CA TRP A 73 9.60 2.81 11.93
C TRP A 73 9.43 3.10 13.42
N THR A 74 8.92 2.14 14.16
CA THR A 74 8.84 2.20 15.62
C THR A 74 9.28 0.89 16.27
N THR A 75 9.91 0.97 17.44
CA THR A 75 10.17 -0.16 18.34
C THR A 75 9.17 -0.21 19.47
N ASP A 76 8.33 0.82 19.60
CA ASP A 76 7.25 0.90 20.56
C ASP A 76 6.02 0.14 20.05
N LYS A 77 5.77 -1.03 20.65
CA LYS A 77 4.66 -1.91 20.26
C LYS A 77 3.28 -1.25 20.41
N SER A 78 3.13 -0.32 21.36
CA SER A 78 1.85 0.36 21.60
C SER A 78 1.44 1.31 20.47
N LYS A 79 2.40 1.73 19.65
CA LYS A 79 2.17 2.60 18.49
C LYS A 79 1.76 1.85 17.22
N LEU A 80 1.89 0.52 17.24
CA LEU A 80 1.54 -0.30 16.09
C LEU A 80 0.02 -0.33 15.89
N LYS A 81 -0.39 -0.22 14.63
CA LYS A 81 -1.80 -0.19 14.19
C LYS A 81 -2.12 -1.40 13.32
N PRO A 82 -3.39 -1.83 13.25
CA PRO A 82 -3.79 -2.86 12.30
C PRO A 82 -3.29 -2.54 10.88
N GLY A 83 -2.80 -3.55 10.19
CA GLY A 83 -2.20 -3.41 8.87
C GLY A 83 -0.71 -3.02 8.86
N ASP A 84 -0.12 -2.60 9.97
CA ASP A 84 1.33 -2.38 10.03
C ASP A 84 2.10 -3.69 9.88
N LEU A 85 3.32 -3.60 9.33
CA LEU A 85 4.28 -4.70 9.30
C LEU A 85 5.10 -4.71 10.58
N VAL A 86 5.40 -5.89 11.09
CA VAL A 86 6.31 -6.12 12.22
C VAL A 86 7.39 -7.08 11.83
N PHE A 87 8.61 -6.81 12.30
CA PHE A 87 9.79 -7.54 11.87
C PHE A 87 10.52 -8.17 13.04
N PHE A 88 11.09 -9.35 12.78
CA PHE A 88 11.87 -10.13 13.73
C PHE A 88 13.23 -10.45 13.12
N GLY A 89 14.26 -10.34 13.93
CA GLY A 89 15.65 -10.56 13.51
C GLY A 89 16.63 -10.05 14.54
N THR A 90 17.85 -9.74 14.11
CA THR A 90 18.90 -9.17 14.97
C THR A 90 18.99 -7.65 14.86
N SER A 91 18.50 -7.09 13.77
CA SER A 91 18.44 -5.64 13.53
C SER A 91 17.43 -5.31 12.42
N ARG A 92 17.12 -4.01 12.24
CA ARG A 92 16.31 -3.54 11.12
C ARG A 92 16.81 -4.01 9.75
N ARG A 93 18.13 -4.08 9.55
CA ARG A 93 18.75 -4.51 8.29
C ARG A 93 19.02 -6.01 8.20
N ASN A 94 18.73 -6.74 9.27
CA ASN A 94 18.88 -8.20 9.32
C ASN A 94 17.63 -8.81 9.96
N THR A 95 16.54 -8.81 9.17
CA THR A 95 15.25 -9.36 9.54
C THR A 95 15.06 -10.72 8.86
N GLY A 96 14.65 -11.72 9.62
CA GLY A 96 14.39 -13.08 9.11
C GLY A 96 12.91 -13.41 9.05
N HIS A 97 12.03 -12.54 9.59
CA HIS A 97 10.61 -12.82 9.65
C HIS A 97 9.78 -11.52 9.67
N VAL A 98 8.57 -11.59 9.10
CA VAL A 98 7.60 -10.49 9.08
C VAL A 98 6.21 -11.00 9.41
N GLY A 99 5.43 -10.18 10.10
CA GLY A 99 3.99 -10.37 10.34
C GLY A 99 3.21 -9.09 10.07
N VAL A 100 1.90 -9.21 9.99
CA VAL A 100 0.96 -8.09 9.83
C VAL A 100 0.21 -7.91 11.15
N VAL A 101 0.19 -6.70 11.67
CA VAL A 101 -0.60 -6.36 12.88
C VAL A 101 -2.08 -6.52 12.57
N SER A 102 -2.79 -7.30 13.37
CA SER A 102 -4.23 -7.54 13.21
C SER A 102 -5.08 -6.80 14.25
N ARG A 103 -4.51 -6.51 15.41
CA ARG A 103 -5.15 -5.74 16.50
C ARG A 103 -4.11 -4.93 17.25
N SER A 104 -4.43 -3.67 17.55
CA SER A 104 -3.62 -2.80 18.41
C SER A 104 -3.76 -3.17 19.88
N GLY A 105 -2.91 -2.61 20.73
CA GLY A 105 -2.94 -2.73 22.19
C GLY A 105 -1.56 -2.64 22.78
N SER A 106 -1.46 -2.73 24.12
CA SER A 106 -0.17 -2.81 24.83
C SER A 106 0.65 -4.02 24.37
N THR A 107 -0.02 -5.11 24.02
CA THR A 107 0.54 -6.27 23.33
C THR A 107 -0.33 -6.53 22.08
N PRO A 108 0.09 -6.05 20.90
CA PRO A 108 -0.66 -6.25 19.67
C PRO A 108 -0.80 -7.73 19.28
N TYR A 109 -1.81 -8.05 18.48
CA TYR A 109 -1.91 -9.32 17.77
C TYR A 109 -1.35 -9.16 16.37
N ILE A 110 -0.76 -10.22 15.86
CA ILE A 110 -0.24 -10.31 14.49
C ILE A 110 -0.78 -11.54 13.78
N ILE A 111 -0.85 -11.46 12.47
CA ILE A 111 -1.02 -12.62 11.59
C ILE A 111 0.29 -12.79 10.84
N ASP A 112 0.88 -13.96 10.97
CA ASP A 112 2.11 -14.33 10.27
C ASP A 112 2.04 -15.76 9.77
N SER A 113 2.98 -16.15 8.93
CA SER A 113 3.13 -17.53 8.49
C SER A 113 4.48 -18.08 8.96
N THR A 114 4.43 -19.20 9.70
CA THR A 114 5.62 -19.87 10.24
C THR A 114 5.64 -21.34 9.92
N PRO A 115 6.84 -21.97 9.84
CA PRO A 115 6.97 -23.42 9.58
C PRO A 115 6.14 -24.30 10.51
N SER A 116 6.03 -23.91 11.76
CA SER A 116 5.37 -24.74 12.80
C SER A 116 3.84 -24.60 12.82
N ARG A 117 3.28 -23.52 12.26
CA ARG A 117 1.84 -23.21 12.39
C ARG A 117 1.15 -22.88 11.07
N GLY A 118 1.92 -22.64 10.00
CA GLY A 118 1.35 -22.02 8.83
C GLY A 118 0.90 -20.58 9.13
N VAL A 119 -0.19 -20.14 8.52
CA VAL A 119 -0.77 -18.83 8.74
C VAL A 119 -1.63 -18.85 10.00
N ALA A 120 -1.24 -18.05 11.00
CA ALA A 120 -1.92 -17.99 12.29
C ALA A 120 -1.99 -16.57 12.87
N GLU A 121 -3.04 -16.26 13.62
CA GLU A 121 -3.14 -15.04 14.42
C GLU A 121 -2.67 -15.35 15.84
N ARG A 122 -1.79 -14.50 16.38
CA ARG A 122 -1.21 -14.67 17.71
C ARG A 122 -0.79 -13.35 18.33
N LEU A 123 -0.58 -13.34 19.64
CA LEU A 123 0.05 -12.20 20.31
C LEU A 123 1.44 -11.94 19.72
N LEU A 124 1.77 -10.66 19.55
CA LEU A 124 3.14 -10.24 19.21
C LEU A 124 4.08 -10.73 20.31
N PRO A 125 5.06 -11.58 19.99
CA PRO A 125 5.97 -12.12 20.99
C PRO A 125 6.66 -11.03 21.82
N THR A 126 6.75 -11.25 23.11
CA THR A 126 7.42 -10.34 24.05
C THR A 126 8.92 -10.59 24.16
N GLY A 127 9.38 -11.76 23.69
CA GLY A 127 10.77 -12.19 23.77
C GLY A 127 11.68 -11.60 22.71
N ALA A 128 12.92 -12.11 22.68
CA ALA A 128 13.96 -11.70 21.73
C ALA A 128 13.54 -11.87 20.28
N GLY A 129 13.94 -10.92 19.44
CA GLY A 129 13.75 -10.99 17.99
C GLY A 129 12.84 -9.91 17.40
N PHE A 130 11.91 -9.30 18.13
CA PHE A 130 11.20 -8.13 17.61
C PHE A 130 12.16 -6.95 17.50
N VAL A 131 12.32 -6.44 16.29
CA VAL A 131 13.27 -5.33 16.00
C VAL A 131 12.57 -4.03 15.62
N GLY A 132 11.29 -4.06 15.38
CA GLY A 132 10.48 -2.89 15.06
C GLY A 132 9.41 -3.19 14.02
N GLY A 133 8.69 -2.16 13.63
CA GLY A 133 7.62 -2.25 12.64
C GLY A 133 7.02 -0.90 12.30
N GLY A 134 5.94 -0.91 11.53
CA GLY A 134 5.17 0.26 11.15
C GLY A 134 4.58 0.16 9.75
N TRP A 135 4.07 1.27 9.25
CA TRP A 135 3.44 1.37 7.95
C TRP A 135 4.49 1.56 6.83
N PRO A 136 4.50 0.76 5.75
CA PRO A 136 5.55 0.78 4.74
C PRO A 136 5.43 1.92 3.71
N MET A 137 4.48 2.83 3.86
CA MET A 137 4.23 3.93 2.94
C MET A 137 4.52 5.28 3.60
N ASN A 138 4.96 6.27 2.84
CA ASN A 138 5.17 7.64 3.31
C ASN A 138 3.87 8.34 3.72
N THR A 139 2.75 7.83 3.28
CA THR A 139 1.42 8.28 3.69
C THR A 139 0.80 7.23 4.60
N VAL A 140 0.55 7.58 5.85
CA VAL A 140 -0.43 6.87 6.67
C VAL A 140 -1.76 7.10 5.97
N PRO A 141 -2.58 6.06 5.68
CA PRO A 141 -3.93 6.31 5.23
C PRO A 141 -4.60 7.18 6.28
N ALA A 142 -4.78 8.46 5.99
CA ALA A 142 -5.70 9.28 6.76
C ALA A 142 -7.07 8.61 6.63
N ASP A 143 -7.84 8.64 7.71
CA ASP A 143 -9.23 8.23 7.72
C ASP A 143 -9.88 8.64 6.39
N SER A 144 -10.06 7.66 5.52
CA SER A 144 -10.64 7.63 4.18
C SER A 144 -11.07 8.98 3.57
N THR A 145 -10.12 9.81 3.15
CA THR A 145 -10.30 10.73 2.05
C THR A 145 -9.17 10.47 1.07
N GLU A 146 -9.52 9.88 -0.06
CA GLU A 146 -8.83 9.72 -1.35
C GLU A 146 -7.42 10.33 -1.50
N GLU A 147 -6.44 9.93 -0.67
CA GLU A 147 -5.04 10.34 -0.86
C GLU A 147 -4.26 9.26 -1.61
N GLY A 148 -3.83 9.60 -2.83
CA GLY A 148 -3.03 8.75 -3.69
C GLY A 148 -1.56 8.64 -3.27
N PHE A 149 -0.83 7.78 -3.96
CA PHE A 149 0.61 7.62 -3.76
C PHE A 149 1.32 8.93 -4.08
N PRO A 150 2.11 9.53 -3.15
CA PRO A 150 2.82 10.76 -3.42
C PRO A 150 3.85 10.54 -4.52
N VAL A 151 3.77 11.35 -5.54
CA VAL A 151 4.75 11.40 -6.62
C VAL A 151 4.92 12.87 -7.01
N ASN A 152 6.13 13.36 -7.06
CA ASN A 152 6.42 14.65 -7.68
C ASN A 152 6.89 14.37 -9.10
N LYS A 153 5.97 14.30 -10.04
CA LYS A 153 6.27 13.92 -11.42
C LYS A 153 5.50 14.76 -12.43
N THR A 154 6.20 15.19 -13.45
CA THR A 154 5.58 15.80 -14.64
C THR A 154 5.14 14.70 -15.59
N VAL A 155 3.85 14.66 -15.92
CA VAL A 155 3.28 13.78 -16.93
C VAL A 155 2.94 14.56 -18.18
N THR A 156 3.16 13.96 -19.36
CA THR A 156 2.81 14.57 -20.65
C THR A 156 1.53 13.94 -21.18
N VAL A 157 0.56 14.75 -21.54
CA VAL A 157 -0.71 14.29 -22.10
C VAL A 157 -0.48 13.72 -23.50
N ARG A 158 -0.86 12.46 -23.70
CA ARG A 158 -0.69 11.73 -24.98
C ARG A 158 -1.96 11.65 -25.82
N SER A 159 -3.13 11.71 -25.20
CA SER A 159 -4.42 11.76 -25.86
C SER A 159 -4.70 13.14 -26.46
N GLU A 160 -5.61 13.23 -27.43
CA GLU A 160 -6.03 14.50 -28.03
C GLU A 160 -6.44 15.54 -26.97
N PHE A 161 -7.12 15.10 -25.92
CA PHE A 161 -7.39 15.89 -24.75
C PHE A 161 -7.57 14.99 -23.51
N LEU A 162 -7.38 15.54 -22.33
CA LEU A 162 -7.52 14.88 -21.06
C LEU A 162 -8.40 15.74 -20.12
N ARG A 163 -9.57 15.22 -19.75
CA ARG A 163 -10.50 15.92 -18.84
C ARG A 163 -9.98 15.94 -17.41
N VAL A 164 -10.20 17.07 -16.76
CA VAL A 164 -9.95 17.23 -15.33
C VAL A 164 -11.22 16.90 -14.57
N ARG A 165 -11.09 16.09 -13.49
CA ARG A 165 -12.21 15.68 -12.64
C ARG A 165 -12.01 16.12 -11.20
N ASP A 166 -13.12 16.16 -10.45
CA ASP A 166 -13.13 16.49 -9.01
C ASP A 166 -12.95 15.26 -8.10
N ALA A 167 -13.01 14.06 -8.68
CA ALA A 167 -12.72 12.78 -8.01
C ALA A 167 -12.02 11.81 -8.97
N PRO A 168 -11.25 10.80 -8.47
CA PRO A 168 -10.51 9.85 -9.28
C PRO A 168 -11.41 8.73 -9.82
N SER A 169 -12.39 9.10 -10.63
CA SER A 169 -13.37 8.16 -11.18
C SER A 169 -14.04 8.72 -12.41
N THR A 170 -14.26 7.88 -13.40
CA THR A 170 -15.14 8.18 -14.54
C THR A 170 -16.62 7.98 -14.21
N LYS A 171 -16.92 7.21 -13.14
CA LYS A 171 -18.29 6.87 -12.70
C LYS A 171 -18.85 7.94 -11.77
N THR A 172 -18.08 8.37 -10.78
CA THR A 172 -18.52 9.28 -9.72
C THR A 172 -17.91 10.68 -9.82
N GLY A 173 -16.69 10.81 -10.38
CA GLY A 173 -16.01 12.09 -10.55
C GLY A 173 -16.64 12.94 -11.64
N LYS A 174 -17.03 14.14 -11.29
CA LYS A 174 -17.58 15.13 -12.24
C LYS A 174 -16.47 15.84 -12.99
N VAL A 175 -16.71 16.13 -14.27
CA VAL A 175 -15.79 16.95 -15.06
C VAL A 175 -15.79 18.38 -14.47
N VAL A 176 -14.60 18.91 -14.23
CA VAL A 176 -14.45 20.27 -13.69
C VAL A 176 -14.82 21.28 -14.76
N MET A 177 -15.63 22.26 -14.39
CA MET A 177 -16.05 23.35 -15.24
C MET A 177 -15.41 24.68 -14.81
N SER A 178 -15.06 25.53 -15.77
CA SER A 178 -14.57 26.88 -15.54
C SER A 178 -15.12 27.80 -16.62
N GLY A 179 -15.82 28.88 -16.23
CA GLY A 179 -16.45 29.78 -17.18
C GLY A 179 -17.45 29.12 -18.14
N GLY A 180 -18.15 28.06 -17.68
CA GLY A 180 -19.10 27.29 -18.50
C GLY A 180 -18.45 26.28 -19.46
N LYS A 181 -17.13 26.12 -19.45
CA LYS A 181 -16.38 25.19 -20.30
C LYS A 181 -15.71 24.10 -19.47
N GLU A 182 -15.57 22.90 -20.07
CA GLU A 182 -14.80 21.81 -19.46
C GLU A 182 -13.34 22.21 -19.29
N VAL A 183 -12.78 21.97 -18.10
CA VAL A 183 -11.33 22.07 -17.88
C VAL A 183 -10.68 20.81 -18.43
N ARG A 184 -9.75 20.98 -19.35
CA ARG A 184 -9.02 19.88 -19.99
C ARG A 184 -7.62 20.32 -20.40
N TYR A 185 -6.74 19.36 -20.50
CA TYR A 185 -5.41 19.50 -21.09
C TYR A 185 -5.41 18.99 -22.52
N ALA A 186 -4.65 19.63 -23.40
CA ALA A 186 -4.44 19.22 -24.77
C ALA A 186 -3.25 18.24 -24.90
N LYS A 187 -3.16 17.54 -26.01
CA LYS A 187 -2.01 16.71 -26.35
C LYS A 187 -0.72 17.50 -26.33
N GLY A 188 0.27 16.98 -25.60
CA GLY A 188 1.56 17.64 -25.40
C GLY A 188 1.66 18.48 -24.12
N ASP A 189 0.54 18.83 -23.50
CA ASP A 189 0.56 19.57 -22.22
C ASP A 189 1.30 18.76 -21.15
N LYS A 190 1.99 19.49 -20.28
CA LYS A 190 2.68 18.94 -19.11
C LYS A 190 1.89 19.25 -17.86
N VAL A 191 1.61 18.22 -17.07
CA VAL A 191 0.89 18.35 -15.80
C VAL A 191 1.78 17.83 -14.68
N GLU A 192 2.02 18.66 -13.69
CA GLU A 192 2.70 18.25 -12.46
C GLU A 192 1.69 17.58 -11.55
N ILE A 193 1.94 16.32 -11.21
CA ILE A 193 1.13 15.55 -10.29
C ILE A 193 1.90 15.32 -8.99
N ASP A 194 1.19 15.40 -7.87
CA ASP A 194 1.73 15.20 -6.52
C ASP A 194 1.41 13.81 -5.96
N SER A 195 0.41 13.13 -6.51
CA SER A 195 0.09 11.77 -6.13
C SER A 195 -0.61 10.98 -7.24
N VAL A 196 -0.62 9.65 -7.10
CA VAL A 196 -1.34 8.72 -7.97
C VAL A 196 -2.35 7.94 -7.14
N VAL A 197 -3.60 7.92 -7.59
CA VAL A 197 -4.74 7.25 -6.94
C VAL A 197 -5.27 6.16 -7.85
N LEU A 198 -5.66 5.02 -7.30
CA LEU A 198 -6.43 4.02 -8.03
C LEU A 198 -7.92 4.33 -7.90
N GLY A 199 -8.57 4.63 -9.02
CA GLY A 199 -10.00 4.87 -9.07
C GLY A 199 -10.84 3.60 -8.91
N ASP A 200 -12.10 3.77 -8.53
CA ASP A 200 -13.11 2.70 -8.46
C ASP A 200 -13.51 2.14 -9.84
N ASP A 201 -13.03 2.78 -10.88
CA ASP A 201 -13.23 2.43 -12.28
C ASP A 201 -12.06 1.63 -12.89
N GLY A 202 -11.01 1.34 -12.08
CA GLY A 202 -9.82 0.60 -12.50
C GLY A 202 -8.75 1.44 -13.19
N TYR A 203 -8.95 2.77 -13.30
CA TYR A 203 -7.93 3.68 -13.79
C TYR A 203 -6.98 4.13 -12.69
N CYS A 204 -5.72 4.32 -13.06
CA CYS A 204 -4.77 5.11 -12.30
C CYS A 204 -5.02 6.60 -12.59
N TRP A 205 -5.15 7.39 -11.54
CA TRP A 205 -5.42 8.82 -11.61
C TRP A 205 -4.24 9.62 -11.04
N GLY A 206 -3.69 10.55 -11.81
CA GLY A 206 -2.78 11.56 -11.28
C GLY A 206 -3.58 12.65 -10.58
N SER A 207 -3.18 13.03 -9.38
CA SER A 207 -3.80 14.14 -8.66
C SER A 207 -2.84 15.29 -8.46
N TYR A 208 -3.39 16.49 -8.31
CA TYR A 208 -2.65 17.73 -8.10
C TYR A 208 -3.55 18.80 -7.50
N ILE A 209 -2.97 19.86 -6.95
CA ILE A 209 -3.73 21.05 -6.51
C ILE A 209 -3.87 22.01 -7.68
N GLY A 210 -5.10 22.27 -8.10
CA GLY A 210 -5.38 23.20 -9.18
C GLY A 210 -5.00 24.64 -8.81
N ALA A 211 -4.05 25.23 -9.54
CA ALA A 211 -3.45 26.52 -9.23
C ALA A 211 -4.45 27.66 -9.05
N SER A 212 -5.50 27.70 -9.87
CA SER A 212 -6.54 28.77 -9.79
C SER A 212 -7.62 28.51 -8.74
N SER A 213 -7.82 27.26 -8.31
CA SER A 213 -8.93 26.89 -7.42
C SER A 213 -8.50 26.47 -6.02
N GLY A 214 -7.21 26.13 -5.82
CA GLY A 214 -6.71 25.55 -4.57
C GLY A 214 -7.30 24.18 -4.22
N LYS A 215 -8.12 23.59 -5.11
CA LYS A 215 -8.80 22.31 -4.87
C LYS A 215 -8.05 21.17 -5.53
N ARG A 216 -8.15 19.98 -4.93
CA ARG A 216 -7.61 18.75 -5.54
C ARG A 216 -8.32 18.43 -6.84
N ARG A 217 -7.54 18.01 -7.84
CA ARG A 217 -7.96 17.68 -9.19
C ARG A 217 -7.35 16.38 -9.63
N TYR A 218 -7.99 15.70 -10.58
CA TYR A 218 -7.61 14.37 -11.03
C TYR A 218 -7.61 14.30 -12.56
N ILE A 219 -6.61 13.61 -13.10
CA ILE A 219 -6.48 13.27 -14.51
C ILE A 219 -6.21 11.78 -14.66
N ALA A 220 -6.83 11.12 -15.64
CA ALA A 220 -6.61 9.71 -15.89
C ALA A 220 -5.21 9.48 -16.50
N LEU A 221 -4.42 8.60 -15.90
CA LEU A 221 -3.10 8.20 -16.39
C LEU A 221 -3.15 6.94 -17.27
N GLY A 222 -4.15 6.11 -17.12
CA GLY A 222 -4.36 4.87 -17.84
C GLY A 222 -4.94 3.77 -16.96
N MET A 223 -5.31 2.65 -17.58
CA MET A 223 -5.74 1.44 -16.86
C MET A 223 -4.51 0.64 -16.40
N LEU A 224 -4.61 -0.04 -15.26
CA LEU A 224 -3.52 -0.87 -14.71
C LEU A 224 -3.05 -1.98 -15.66
N GLU A 225 -3.93 -2.48 -16.52
CA GLU A 225 -3.61 -3.54 -17.47
C GLU A 225 -2.62 -3.13 -18.57
N ASN A 226 -2.42 -1.82 -18.76
CA ASN A 226 -1.54 -1.27 -19.79
C ASN A 226 -0.21 -0.73 -19.26
N ALA A 227 0.08 -0.95 -17.98
CA ALA A 227 1.35 -0.61 -17.35
C ALA A 227 2.33 -1.80 -17.44
N ARG A 228 2.69 -2.19 -18.68
CA ARG A 228 3.80 -3.09 -18.99
C ARG A 228 5.03 -2.31 -19.38
#